data_f3a62861b645015c5585d743c4431d6a
#
_entry.id   f3a62861b645015c5585d743c4431d6a
#
_cell.length_a   1.000
_cell.length_b   1.000
_cell.length_c   1.000
_cell.angle_alpha   90.00
_cell.angle_beta   90.00
_cell.angle_gamma   90.00
#
_symmetry.space_group_name_H-M   'P 1'
#
loop_
_entity.id
_entity.type
_entity.pdbx_description
1 polymer ?
#
loop_
_entity_poly.entity_id
_entity_poly.type
_entity_poly.pdbx_seq_one_letter_code
_entity_poly.pdbx_strand_id
1 'polypeptide(L)'
;MNITKIINEKINDPHGAKPVTIAFFGDSVTKGCFEVVSNPEKESGFVTKHDSEYVYHAALRQMLQTVFPEVPFNIINAGISGDNATDAIKRFERDVAAYKPDLVVVCFGLNDSRQGMEGLDKYKDSLGIIFEKIKEIGGEALLMTPNMMNTKISPFIFDEKVKELAIEIMEIQNGGILDAYVNGAVETAKKHNIPVCNCYEKWKELERIGANITELLSNQINHPTREMHKLFAMYLFDAIMFK
;
A
#
# COMPACT_ATOMS: atom_id res chain seq x y z
N MET A 1 13.68 -13.21 -4.55
CA MET A 1 12.30 -13.30 -5.10
C MET A 1 12.34 -13.88 -6.50
N ASN A 2 11.28 -14.57 -6.92
CA ASN A 2 11.22 -15.19 -8.27
C ASN A 2 11.15 -14.13 -9.40
N ILE A 3 10.61 -12.95 -9.10
CA ILE A 3 10.51 -11.86 -10.09
C ILE A 3 11.86 -11.46 -10.69
N THR A 4 12.96 -11.52 -9.94
CA THR A 4 14.31 -11.22 -10.47
C THR A 4 14.75 -12.23 -11.53
N LYS A 5 14.34 -13.50 -11.37
CA LYS A 5 14.56 -14.54 -12.37
C LYS A 5 13.74 -14.24 -13.65
N ILE A 6 12.50 -13.84 -13.52
CA ILE A 6 11.62 -13.48 -14.65
C ILE A 6 12.18 -12.27 -15.41
N ILE A 7 12.70 -11.25 -14.70
CA ILE A 7 13.39 -10.11 -15.30
C ILE A 7 14.60 -10.58 -16.12
N ASN A 8 15.43 -11.47 -15.54
CA ASN A 8 16.60 -12.01 -16.21
C ASN A 8 16.25 -12.87 -17.44
N GLU A 9 15.19 -13.67 -17.36
CA GLU A 9 14.65 -14.42 -18.51
C GLU A 9 14.26 -13.47 -19.65
N LYS A 10 13.58 -12.35 -19.33
CA LYS A 10 13.19 -11.35 -20.33
C LYS A 10 14.37 -10.65 -20.98
N ILE A 11 15.45 -10.38 -20.22
CA ILE A 11 16.69 -9.82 -20.75
C ILE A 11 17.36 -10.78 -21.76
N ASN A 12 17.40 -12.08 -21.43
CA ASN A 12 18.08 -13.08 -22.22
C ASN A 12 17.24 -13.60 -23.41
N ASP A 13 15.92 -13.48 -23.34
CA ASP A 13 14.99 -13.86 -24.44
C ASP A 13 13.95 -12.75 -24.67
N PRO A 14 14.33 -11.64 -25.31
CA PRO A 14 13.42 -10.50 -25.50
C PRO A 14 12.23 -10.81 -26.41
N HIS A 15 12.31 -11.86 -27.26
CA HIS A 15 11.23 -12.23 -28.16
C HIS A 15 10.31 -13.30 -27.58
N GLY A 16 10.82 -14.30 -26.88
CA GLY A 16 10.05 -15.42 -26.35
C GLY A 16 9.49 -15.19 -24.95
N ALA A 17 10.23 -14.50 -24.07
CA ALA A 17 9.76 -14.24 -22.72
C ALA A 17 8.70 -13.13 -22.68
N LYS A 18 7.68 -13.30 -21.83
CA LYS A 18 6.59 -12.32 -21.64
C LYS A 18 7.07 -11.06 -20.87
N PRO A 19 6.37 -9.92 -21.01
CA PRO A 19 6.58 -8.75 -20.13
C PRO A 19 6.39 -9.11 -18.63
N VAL A 20 7.10 -8.40 -17.76
CA VAL A 20 6.96 -8.54 -16.30
C VAL A 20 5.71 -7.80 -15.86
N THR A 21 4.79 -8.46 -15.15
CA THR A 21 3.54 -7.87 -14.68
C THR A 21 3.52 -7.81 -13.16
N ILE A 22 3.36 -6.61 -12.61
CA ILE A 22 3.29 -6.35 -11.17
C ILE A 22 1.94 -5.72 -10.85
N ALA A 23 1.17 -6.35 -9.97
CA ALA A 23 -0.08 -5.79 -9.46
C ALA A 23 0.14 -5.17 -8.07
N PHE A 24 -0.51 -4.05 -7.82
CA PHE A 24 -0.52 -3.37 -6.52
C PHE A 24 -1.93 -3.39 -5.96
N PHE A 25 -2.14 -4.22 -4.95
CA PHE A 25 -3.44 -4.52 -4.37
C PHE A 25 -3.57 -3.88 -3.00
N GLY A 26 -4.42 -2.86 -2.89
CA GLY A 26 -4.51 -2.05 -1.68
C GLY A 26 -5.68 -1.05 -1.69
N ASP A 27 -5.56 -0.07 -0.84
CA ASP A 27 -6.57 0.95 -0.55
C ASP A 27 -6.34 2.28 -1.31
N SER A 28 -6.72 3.41 -0.68
CA SER A 28 -6.56 4.76 -1.23
C SER A 28 -5.11 5.15 -1.47
N VAL A 29 -4.16 4.69 -0.65
CA VAL A 29 -2.74 4.99 -0.82
C VAL A 29 -2.22 4.31 -2.09
N THR A 30 -2.61 3.07 -2.33
CA THR A 30 -2.29 2.33 -3.57
C THR A 30 -2.97 2.96 -4.79
N LYS A 31 -4.22 3.41 -4.63
CA LYS A 31 -4.94 4.10 -5.72
C LYS A 31 -4.26 5.40 -6.16
N GLY A 32 -3.51 6.05 -5.28
CA GLY A 32 -2.89 7.36 -5.52
C GLY A 32 -3.81 8.51 -5.07
N CYS A 33 -4.47 8.34 -3.93
CA CYS A 33 -5.23 9.40 -3.27
C CYS A 33 -4.30 10.26 -2.44
N PHE A 34 -4.48 11.57 -2.50
CA PHE A 34 -3.66 12.55 -1.79
C PHE A 34 -4.53 13.45 -0.89
N GLU A 35 -5.04 14.53 -1.41
CA GLU A 35 -5.83 15.50 -0.65
C GLU A 35 -7.27 15.01 -0.46
N VAL A 36 -7.86 15.32 0.68
CA VAL A 36 -9.28 15.12 0.98
C VAL A 36 -9.92 16.48 1.18
N VAL A 37 -11.02 16.72 0.48
CA VAL A 37 -11.77 17.97 0.53
C VAL A 37 -13.21 17.66 0.89
N SER A 38 -13.79 18.43 1.81
CA SER A 38 -15.21 18.32 2.14
C SER A 38 -16.08 18.61 0.90
N ASN A 39 -17.08 17.76 0.68
CA ASN A 39 -18.10 17.93 -0.35
C ASN A 39 -19.45 17.47 0.18
N PRO A 40 -20.33 18.42 0.58
CA PRO A 40 -21.66 18.11 1.10
C PRO A 40 -22.60 17.37 0.12
N GLU A 41 -22.29 17.42 -1.19
CA GLU A 41 -23.09 16.75 -2.23
C GLU A 41 -22.78 15.26 -2.35
N LYS A 42 -21.70 14.79 -1.70
CA LYS A 42 -21.34 13.38 -1.67
C LYS A 42 -21.86 12.72 -0.40
N GLU A 43 -22.37 11.50 -0.54
CA GLU A 43 -22.83 10.70 0.59
C GLU A 43 -21.74 10.51 1.67
N SER A 44 -20.47 10.36 1.24
CA SER A 44 -19.31 10.30 2.14
C SER A 44 -18.96 11.63 2.81
N GLY A 45 -19.52 12.75 2.35
CA GLY A 45 -19.15 14.10 2.77
C GLY A 45 -17.79 14.60 2.25
N PHE A 46 -17.06 13.79 1.50
CA PHE A 46 -15.69 14.07 1.06
C PHE A 46 -15.45 13.74 -0.41
N VAL A 47 -14.48 14.44 -1.00
CA VAL A 47 -13.88 14.11 -2.31
C VAL A 47 -12.38 13.98 -2.11
N THR A 48 -11.80 12.92 -2.67
CA THR A 48 -10.36 12.69 -2.67
C THR A 48 -9.78 13.08 -4.04
N LYS A 49 -8.72 13.86 -4.05
CA LYS A 49 -7.93 14.11 -5.25
C LYS A 49 -7.01 12.93 -5.52
N HIS A 50 -6.99 12.52 -6.78
CA HIS A 50 -6.16 11.42 -7.26
C HIS A 50 -5.05 11.96 -8.16
N ASP A 51 -3.87 11.28 -8.09
CA ASP A 51 -2.74 11.59 -8.92
C ASP A 51 -1.97 10.30 -9.22
N SER A 52 -2.22 9.71 -10.39
CA SER A 52 -1.63 8.43 -10.78
C SER A 52 -0.15 8.52 -11.14
N GLU A 53 0.35 9.72 -11.45
CA GLU A 53 1.75 9.93 -11.86
C GLU A 53 2.71 9.95 -10.67
N TYR A 54 2.22 10.33 -9.48
CA TYR A 54 3.05 10.51 -8.29
C TYR A 54 2.86 9.40 -7.24
N VAL A 55 2.13 8.37 -7.57
CA VAL A 55 1.95 7.22 -6.67
C VAL A 55 3.18 6.31 -6.68
N TYR A 56 3.43 5.61 -5.58
CA TYR A 56 4.65 4.84 -5.35
C TYR A 56 4.94 3.79 -6.43
N HIS A 57 3.93 3.15 -6.99
CA HIS A 57 4.13 2.15 -8.05
C HIS A 57 4.53 2.79 -9.40
N ALA A 58 4.11 4.03 -9.68
CA ALA A 58 4.60 4.77 -10.85
C ALA A 58 6.08 5.12 -10.69
N ALA A 59 6.49 5.57 -9.50
CA ALA A 59 7.91 5.82 -9.19
C ALA A 59 8.74 4.53 -9.22
N LEU A 60 8.23 3.42 -8.69
CA LEU A 60 8.91 2.11 -8.77
C LEU A 60 9.09 1.66 -10.23
N ARG A 61 8.07 1.81 -11.08
CA ARG A 61 8.18 1.52 -12.52
C ARG A 61 9.31 2.30 -13.16
N GLN A 62 9.43 3.60 -12.86
CA GLN A 62 10.52 4.44 -13.39
C GLN A 62 11.89 3.91 -12.93
N MET A 63 12.05 3.51 -11.66
CA MET A 63 13.29 2.93 -11.15
C MET A 63 13.64 1.62 -11.86
N LEU A 64 12.68 0.70 -11.99
CA LEU A 64 12.86 -0.57 -12.69
C LEU A 64 13.23 -0.35 -14.17
N GLN A 65 12.53 0.56 -14.85
CA GLN A 65 12.80 0.88 -16.25
C GLN A 65 14.17 1.54 -16.46
N THR A 66 14.67 2.29 -15.45
CA THR A 66 16.03 2.88 -15.50
C THR A 66 17.10 1.81 -15.42
N VAL A 67 16.91 0.81 -14.55
CA VAL A 67 17.89 -0.29 -14.38
C VAL A 67 17.78 -1.34 -15.47
N PHE A 68 16.57 -1.59 -15.97
CA PHE A 68 16.27 -2.59 -17.00
C PHE A 68 15.51 -1.96 -18.19
N PRO A 69 16.19 -1.13 -19.01
CA PRO A 69 15.52 -0.33 -20.04
C PRO A 69 14.82 -1.15 -21.12
N GLU A 70 15.28 -2.37 -21.37
CA GLU A 70 14.71 -3.27 -22.39
C GLU A 70 13.62 -4.21 -21.86
N VAL A 71 13.35 -4.20 -20.55
CA VAL A 71 12.32 -5.05 -19.95
C VAL A 71 11.01 -4.27 -19.85
N PRO A 72 9.94 -4.69 -20.56
CA PRO A 72 8.63 -4.07 -20.41
C PRO A 72 8.00 -4.45 -19.07
N PHE A 73 7.64 -3.46 -18.27
CA PHE A 73 6.92 -3.62 -16.99
C PHE A 73 5.47 -3.18 -17.13
N ASN A 74 4.54 -4.13 -16.94
CA ASN A 74 3.12 -3.85 -16.81
C ASN A 74 2.80 -3.59 -15.34
N ILE A 75 2.26 -2.42 -15.03
CA ILE A 75 1.85 -2.05 -13.68
C ILE A 75 0.32 -2.04 -13.62
N ILE A 76 -0.23 -2.86 -12.74
CA ILE A 76 -1.67 -2.95 -12.48
C ILE A 76 -1.96 -2.26 -11.15
N ASN A 77 -2.63 -1.11 -11.20
CA ASN A 77 -3.11 -0.44 -10.01
C ASN A 77 -4.48 -1.01 -9.61
N ALA A 78 -4.50 -1.89 -8.63
CA ALA A 78 -5.70 -2.49 -8.04
C ALA A 78 -6.06 -1.85 -6.68
N GLY A 79 -5.75 -0.56 -6.51
CA GLY A 79 -6.12 0.23 -5.33
C GLY A 79 -7.55 0.78 -5.41
N ILE A 80 -8.32 0.69 -4.31
CA ILE A 80 -9.65 1.31 -4.18
C ILE A 80 -9.70 2.16 -2.90
N SER A 81 -10.16 3.41 -3.02
CA SER A 81 -10.28 4.31 -1.87
C SER A 81 -11.28 3.79 -0.84
N GLY A 82 -10.88 3.77 0.43
CA GLY A 82 -11.72 3.30 1.54
C GLY A 82 -11.79 1.78 1.69
N ASP A 83 -11.12 1.02 0.82
CA ASP A 83 -11.15 -0.44 0.85
C ASP A 83 -10.32 -1.02 2.01
N ASN A 84 -10.65 -2.25 2.40
CA ASN A 84 -10.00 -3.03 3.45
C ASN A 84 -9.71 -4.45 2.95
N ALA A 85 -8.88 -5.21 3.65
CA ALA A 85 -8.47 -6.54 3.23
C ALA A 85 -9.65 -7.51 3.05
N THR A 86 -10.68 -7.41 3.89
CA THR A 86 -11.87 -8.29 3.83
C THR A 86 -12.70 -8.07 2.56
N ASP A 87 -12.97 -6.81 2.23
CA ASP A 87 -13.77 -6.47 1.04
C ASP A 87 -12.95 -6.65 -0.25
N ALA A 88 -11.64 -6.43 -0.19
CA ALA A 88 -10.73 -6.64 -1.28
C ALA A 88 -10.76 -8.08 -1.83
N ILE A 89 -10.99 -9.10 -1.00
CA ILE A 89 -11.12 -10.50 -1.43
C ILE A 89 -12.18 -10.64 -2.53
N LYS A 90 -13.30 -9.92 -2.43
CA LYS A 90 -14.44 -10.02 -3.37
C LYS A 90 -14.10 -9.55 -4.78
N ARG A 91 -13.10 -8.68 -4.91
CA ARG A 91 -12.67 -8.12 -6.20
C ARG A 91 -11.35 -8.69 -6.72
N PHE A 92 -10.72 -9.60 -5.98
CA PHE A 92 -9.42 -10.16 -6.33
C PHE A 92 -9.37 -10.75 -7.73
N GLU A 93 -10.38 -11.53 -8.12
CA GLU A 93 -10.44 -12.18 -9.45
C GLU A 93 -10.48 -11.14 -10.58
N ARG A 94 -11.27 -10.09 -10.42
CA ARG A 94 -11.43 -9.02 -11.42
C ARG A 94 -10.19 -8.12 -11.52
N ASP A 95 -9.63 -7.72 -10.37
CA ASP A 95 -8.66 -6.61 -10.31
C ASP A 95 -7.20 -7.10 -10.27
N VAL A 96 -6.98 -8.38 -9.93
CA VAL A 96 -5.65 -8.97 -9.81
C VAL A 96 -5.50 -10.21 -10.69
N ALA A 97 -6.29 -11.26 -10.44
CA ALA A 97 -6.10 -12.57 -11.08
C ALA A 97 -6.26 -12.52 -12.61
N ALA A 98 -7.19 -11.69 -13.11
CA ALA A 98 -7.43 -11.52 -14.56
C ALA A 98 -6.18 -11.07 -15.33
N TYR A 99 -5.23 -10.42 -14.67
CA TYR A 99 -3.98 -9.92 -15.28
C TYR A 99 -2.81 -10.91 -15.17
N LYS A 100 -2.97 -12.02 -14.45
CA LYS A 100 -1.94 -13.04 -14.21
C LYS A 100 -0.59 -12.44 -13.83
N PRO A 101 -0.52 -11.64 -12.75
CA PRO A 101 0.70 -10.93 -12.36
C PRO A 101 1.78 -11.91 -11.91
N ASP A 102 3.04 -11.55 -12.16
CA ASP A 102 4.21 -12.27 -11.67
C ASP A 102 4.47 -11.94 -10.18
N LEU A 103 4.16 -10.70 -9.78
CA LEU A 103 4.25 -10.23 -8.40
C LEU A 103 2.99 -9.44 -8.04
N VAL A 104 2.48 -9.67 -6.83
CA VAL A 104 1.42 -8.86 -6.21
C VAL A 104 1.95 -8.21 -4.94
N VAL A 105 2.04 -6.89 -4.94
CA VAL A 105 2.32 -6.11 -3.73
C VAL A 105 1.01 -5.84 -3.01
N VAL A 106 0.87 -6.38 -1.80
CA VAL A 106 -0.35 -6.26 -0.97
C VAL A 106 -0.13 -5.19 0.10
N CYS A 107 -1.01 -4.20 0.17
CA CYS A 107 -0.91 -3.11 1.15
C CYS A 107 -2.31 -2.72 1.67
N PHE A 108 -2.66 -3.20 2.85
CA PHE A 108 -3.88 -2.88 3.60
C PHE A 108 -3.52 -2.65 5.07
N GLY A 109 -4.48 -2.15 5.86
CA GLY A 109 -4.35 -1.96 7.30
C GLY A 109 -4.88 -0.61 7.80
N LEU A 110 -4.79 0.47 7.01
CA LEU A 110 -5.25 1.79 7.44
C LEU A 110 -6.76 1.82 7.71
N ASN A 111 -7.57 1.32 6.78
CA ASN A 111 -9.03 1.27 6.94
C ASN A 111 -9.46 0.10 7.81
N ASP A 112 -8.71 -1.00 7.80
CA ASP A 112 -8.97 -2.16 8.65
C ASP A 112 -8.87 -1.80 10.13
N SER A 113 -7.86 -1.01 10.52
CA SER A 113 -7.61 -0.60 11.91
C SER A 113 -8.73 0.27 12.51
N ARG A 114 -9.57 0.89 11.69
CA ARG A 114 -10.78 1.61 12.13
C ARG A 114 -11.83 0.70 12.78
N GLN A 115 -11.71 -0.61 12.63
CA GLN A 115 -12.55 -1.58 13.33
C GLN A 115 -12.08 -1.86 14.77
N GLY A 116 -11.05 -1.14 15.24
CA GLY A 116 -10.49 -1.37 16.58
C GLY A 116 -9.85 -2.76 16.73
N MET A 117 -9.55 -3.14 17.96
CA MET A 117 -8.91 -4.44 18.23
C MET A 117 -9.80 -5.65 17.91
N GLU A 118 -11.11 -5.47 17.86
CA GLU A 118 -12.07 -6.53 17.54
C GLU A 118 -11.96 -7.00 16.08
N GLY A 119 -11.52 -6.10 15.16
CA GLY A 119 -11.34 -6.42 13.76
C GLY A 119 -10.03 -7.14 13.42
N LEU A 120 -9.06 -7.20 14.35
CA LEU A 120 -7.69 -7.64 14.08
C LEU A 120 -7.61 -9.07 13.55
N ASP A 121 -8.30 -10.02 14.17
CA ASP A 121 -8.25 -11.43 13.73
C ASP A 121 -8.85 -11.60 12.34
N LYS A 122 -9.97 -10.93 12.07
CA LYS A 122 -10.60 -10.93 10.75
C LYS A 122 -9.68 -10.35 9.67
N TYR A 123 -8.94 -9.29 9.98
CA TYR A 123 -7.94 -8.70 9.09
C TYR A 123 -6.81 -9.70 8.78
N LYS A 124 -6.25 -10.36 9.80
CA LYS A 124 -5.20 -11.39 9.65
C LYS A 124 -5.68 -12.54 8.76
N ASP A 125 -6.89 -13.05 9.00
CA ASP A 125 -7.48 -14.11 8.19
C ASP A 125 -7.68 -13.67 6.74
N SER A 126 -8.13 -12.44 6.53
CA SER A 126 -8.32 -11.87 5.19
C SER A 126 -7.00 -11.76 4.42
N LEU A 127 -5.93 -11.33 5.07
CA LEU A 127 -4.60 -11.31 4.46
C LEU A 127 -4.13 -12.73 4.11
N GLY A 128 -4.34 -13.71 4.99
CA GLY A 128 -4.03 -15.11 4.72
C GLY A 128 -4.73 -15.62 3.47
N ILE A 129 -6.03 -15.34 3.33
CA ILE A 129 -6.81 -15.69 2.14
C ILE A 129 -6.24 -15.02 0.87
N ILE A 130 -5.90 -13.73 0.95
CA ILE A 130 -5.30 -13.00 -0.19
C ILE A 130 -3.98 -13.65 -0.61
N PHE A 131 -3.10 -14.00 0.33
CA PHE A 131 -1.82 -14.64 0.03
C PHE A 131 -1.99 -16.01 -0.64
N GLU A 132 -2.93 -16.85 -0.16
CA GLU A 132 -3.21 -18.13 -0.81
C GLU A 132 -3.79 -17.93 -2.22
N LYS A 133 -4.72 -17.00 -2.43
CA LYS A 133 -5.25 -16.69 -3.76
C LYS A 133 -4.16 -16.24 -4.75
N ILE A 134 -3.19 -15.45 -4.30
CA ILE A 134 -2.04 -15.04 -5.14
C ILE A 134 -1.23 -16.27 -5.56
N LYS A 135 -0.98 -17.17 -4.61
CA LYS A 135 -0.25 -18.42 -4.86
C LYS A 135 -1.00 -19.36 -5.81
N GLU A 136 -2.33 -19.48 -5.66
CA GLU A 136 -3.19 -20.29 -6.54
C GLU A 136 -3.11 -19.85 -8.00
N ILE A 137 -2.98 -18.55 -8.29
CA ILE A 137 -2.80 -18.04 -9.67
C ILE A 137 -1.36 -18.11 -10.16
N GLY A 138 -0.43 -18.64 -9.37
CA GLY A 138 1.00 -18.76 -9.71
C GLY A 138 1.79 -17.47 -9.56
N GLY A 139 1.22 -16.44 -8.92
CA GLY A 139 1.89 -15.18 -8.60
C GLY A 139 2.75 -15.27 -7.34
N GLU A 140 3.72 -14.39 -7.21
CA GLU A 140 4.48 -14.16 -5.98
C GLU A 140 3.85 -13.03 -5.17
N ALA A 141 3.73 -13.14 -3.86
CA ALA A 141 3.24 -12.07 -3.00
C ALA A 141 4.37 -11.34 -2.29
N LEU A 142 4.22 -10.03 -2.10
CA LEU A 142 5.03 -9.19 -1.22
C LEU A 142 4.11 -8.36 -0.34
N LEU A 143 4.20 -8.50 0.98
CA LEU A 143 3.50 -7.60 1.88
C LEU A 143 4.26 -6.28 1.97
N MET A 144 3.60 -5.16 1.66
CA MET A 144 4.07 -3.82 2.01
C MET A 144 3.22 -3.32 3.18
N THR A 145 3.84 -3.01 4.33
CA THR A 145 3.11 -2.38 5.42
C THR A 145 2.79 -0.92 5.07
N PRO A 146 1.65 -0.36 5.55
CA PRO A 146 1.25 1.02 5.23
C PRO A 146 2.18 2.06 5.87
N ASN A 147 1.88 3.33 5.64
CA ASN A 147 2.44 4.46 6.38
C ASN A 147 1.84 4.58 7.79
N MET A 148 2.44 5.42 8.62
CA MET A 148 1.79 5.95 9.82
C MET A 148 0.65 6.91 9.43
N MET A 149 -0.33 7.04 10.31
CA MET A 149 -1.36 8.06 10.26
C MET A 149 -0.93 9.28 11.08
N ASN A 150 -1.76 10.35 11.11
CA ASN A 150 -1.46 11.55 11.87
C ASN A 150 -1.30 11.27 13.37
N THR A 151 -0.29 11.90 13.99
CA THR A 151 0.01 11.80 15.42
C THR A 151 -0.47 13.01 16.19
N LYS A 152 -0.92 14.05 15.50
CA LYS A 152 -1.48 15.29 16.04
C LYS A 152 -2.46 15.91 15.05
N ILE A 153 -3.30 16.81 15.52
CA ILE A 153 -4.21 17.57 14.67
C ILE A 153 -3.44 18.74 14.04
N SER A 154 -3.46 18.80 12.72
CA SER A 154 -2.84 19.88 11.98
C SER A 154 -3.65 21.19 12.13
N PRO A 155 -2.97 22.35 12.35
CA PRO A 155 -3.63 23.65 12.37
C PRO A 155 -4.17 24.07 10.98
N PHE A 156 -3.84 23.35 9.92
CA PHE A 156 -4.29 23.62 8.55
C PHE A 156 -5.55 22.84 8.17
N ILE A 157 -6.16 22.10 9.09
CA ILE A 157 -7.48 21.49 8.89
C ILE A 157 -8.54 22.46 9.40
N PHE A 158 -9.22 23.12 8.47
CA PHE A 158 -10.23 24.15 8.74
C PHE A 158 -11.66 23.64 8.72
N ASP A 159 -11.92 22.52 8.06
CA ASP A 159 -13.24 21.89 7.96
C ASP A 159 -13.47 21.01 9.18
N GLU A 160 -14.57 21.23 9.91
CA GLU A 160 -14.85 20.53 11.18
C GLU A 160 -15.07 19.02 10.95
N LYS A 161 -15.68 18.58 9.82
CA LYS A 161 -15.85 17.14 9.54
C LYS A 161 -14.51 16.45 9.25
N VAL A 162 -13.63 17.17 8.51
CA VAL A 162 -12.27 16.67 8.26
C VAL A 162 -11.49 16.60 9.56
N LYS A 163 -11.71 17.54 10.48
CA LYS A 163 -11.08 17.56 11.79
C LYS A 163 -11.56 16.44 12.70
N GLU A 164 -12.87 16.15 12.71
CA GLU A 164 -13.43 15.00 13.42
C GLU A 164 -12.80 13.68 12.94
N LEU A 165 -12.69 13.50 11.61
CA LEU A 165 -11.99 12.37 11.03
C LEU A 165 -10.50 12.32 11.45
N ALA A 166 -9.82 13.47 11.46
CA ALA A 166 -8.42 13.54 11.87
C ALA A 166 -8.23 13.16 13.35
N ILE A 167 -9.19 13.48 14.21
CA ILE A 167 -9.18 13.10 15.62
C ILE A 167 -9.34 11.58 15.76
N GLU A 168 -10.36 10.99 15.11
CA GLU A 168 -10.59 9.54 15.10
C GLU A 168 -9.32 8.78 14.68
N ILE A 169 -8.74 9.19 13.57
CA ILE A 169 -7.56 8.52 12.99
C ILE A 169 -6.31 8.71 13.88
N MET A 170 -6.13 9.88 14.49
CA MET A 170 -5.07 10.14 15.44
C MET A 170 -5.18 9.23 16.68
N GLU A 171 -6.37 9.03 17.20
CA GLU A 171 -6.62 8.14 18.33
C GLU A 171 -6.25 6.69 18.02
N ILE A 172 -6.57 6.20 16.82
CA ILE A 172 -6.17 4.87 16.33
C ILE A 172 -4.65 4.75 16.27
N GLN A 173 -3.95 5.78 15.72
CA GLN A 173 -2.49 5.78 15.63
C GLN A 173 -1.86 5.83 17.02
N ASN A 174 -2.22 6.80 17.84
CA ASN A 174 -1.60 7.03 19.16
C ASN A 174 -2.01 5.98 20.19
N GLY A 175 -3.18 5.35 20.02
CA GLY A 175 -3.64 4.23 20.83
C GLY A 175 -2.97 2.89 20.52
N GLY A 176 -2.08 2.84 19.51
CA GLY A 176 -1.35 1.63 19.13
C GLY A 176 -2.18 0.59 18.37
N ILE A 177 -3.41 0.93 17.96
CA ILE A 177 -4.27 0.01 17.20
C ILE A 177 -3.64 -0.29 15.84
N LEU A 178 -3.15 0.74 15.11
CA LEU A 178 -2.48 0.50 13.84
C LEU A 178 -1.19 -0.32 14.01
N ASP A 179 -0.43 -0.10 15.11
CA ASP A 179 0.75 -0.94 15.42
C ASP A 179 0.37 -2.42 15.54
N ALA A 180 -0.76 -2.73 16.20
CA ALA A 180 -1.26 -4.09 16.34
C ALA A 180 -1.62 -4.71 14.97
N TYR A 181 -2.30 -3.95 14.10
CA TYR A 181 -2.63 -4.40 12.74
C TYR A 181 -1.40 -4.64 11.88
N VAL A 182 -0.43 -3.74 11.90
CA VAL A 182 0.85 -3.92 11.18
C VAL A 182 1.61 -5.14 11.69
N ASN A 183 1.70 -5.33 13.00
CA ASN A 183 2.33 -6.50 13.59
C ASN A 183 1.59 -7.78 13.18
N GLY A 184 0.25 -7.79 13.23
CA GLY A 184 -0.57 -8.89 12.78
C GLY A 184 -0.38 -9.23 11.30
N ALA A 185 -0.22 -8.22 10.43
CA ALA A 185 0.08 -8.41 9.02
C ALA A 185 1.46 -9.08 8.82
N VAL A 186 2.48 -8.60 9.53
CA VAL A 186 3.84 -9.15 9.47
C VAL A 186 3.88 -10.60 9.98
N GLU A 187 3.17 -10.90 11.07
CA GLU A 187 3.02 -12.26 11.59
C GLU A 187 2.34 -13.18 10.56
N THR A 188 1.25 -12.72 9.95
CA THR A 188 0.52 -13.47 8.92
C THR A 188 1.40 -13.71 7.70
N ALA A 189 2.13 -12.70 7.23
CA ALA A 189 3.06 -12.85 6.12
C ALA A 189 4.14 -13.90 6.44
N LYS A 190 4.74 -13.86 7.63
CA LYS A 190 5.72 -14.87 8.08
C LYS A 190 5.13 -16.27 8.09
N LYS A 191 3.90 -16.45 8.60
CA LYS A 191 3.19 -17.74 8.62
C LYS A 191 2.99 -18.32 7.22
N HIS A 192 2.75 -17.47 6.22
CA HIS A 192 2.55 -17.86 4.82
C HIS A 192 3.85 -17.84 3.99
N ASN A 193 5.02 -17.58 4.61
CA ASN A 193 6.33 -17.42 3.95
C ASN A 193 6.33 -16.30 2.89
N ILE A 194 5.63 -15.20 3.17
CA ILE A 194 5.57 -14.03 2.31
C ILE A 194 6.64 -13.02 2.75
N PRO A 195 7.50 -12.53 1.85
CA PRO A 195 8.44 -11.47 2.16
C PRO A 195 7.74 -10.17 2.52
N VAL A 196 8.39 -9.36 3.36
CA VAL A 196 7.83 -8.13 3.91
C VAL A 196 8.70 -6.93 3.56
N CYS A 197 8.10 -5.91 2.93
CA CYS A 197 8.61 -4.55 2.82
C CYS A 197 8.01 -3.73 3.97
N ASN A 198 8.72 -3.64 5.11
CA ASN A 198 8.20 -2.98 6.32
C ASN A 198 8.38 -1.46 6.24
N CYS A 199 7.49 -0.78 5.49
CA CYS A 199 7.48 0.68 5.37
C CYS A 199 7.05 1.36 6.68
N TYR A 200 6.13 0.74 7.45
CA TYR A 200 5.66 1.30 8.72
C TYR A 200 6.80 1.52 9.71
N GLU A 201 7.71 0.55 9.85
CA GLU A 201 8.87 0.69 10.72
C GLU A 201 9.77 1.86 10.30
N LYS A 202 9.88 2.13 8.99
CA LYS A 202 10.62 3.29 8.48
C LYS A 202 9.97 4.61 8.87
N TRP A 203 8.64 4.66 8.88
CA TRP A 203 7.90 5.83 9.37
C TRP A 203 8.09 6.03 10.88
N LYS A 204 8.03 4.95 11.66
CA LYS A 204 8.32 4.98 13.12
C LYS A 204 9.76 5.48 13.40
N GLU A 205 10.69 5.13 12.53
CA GLU A 205 12.08 5.60 12.63
C GLU A 205 12.20 7.11 12.35
N LEU A 206 11.48 7.61 11.33
CA LEU A 206 11.38 9.05 11.07
C LEU A 206 10.81 9.82 12.27
N GLU A 207 9.73 9.30 12.86
CA GLU A 207 9.15 9.89 14.09
C GLU A 207 10.18 9.94 15.22
N ARG A 208 10.90 8.84 15.47
CA ARG A 208 11.90 8.72 16.55
C ARG A 208 13.04 9.72 16.42
N ILE A 209 13.44 10.06 15.20
CA ILE A 209 14.46 11.09 14.94
C ILE A 209 13.90 12.51 14.85
N GLY A 210 12.61 12.71 15.11
CA GLY A 210 11.98 14.01 15.27
C GLY A 210 11.21 14.53 14.04
N ALA A 211 10.97 13.70 13.01
CA ALA A 211 10.13 14.13 11.89
C ALA A 211 8.67 14.30 12.33
N ASN A 212 8.02 15.35 11.84
CA ASN A 212 6.60 15.57 12.06
C ASN A 212 5.77 14.71 11.10
N ILE A 213 5.33 13.55 11.55
CA ILE A 213 4.59 12.58 10.72
C ILE A 213 3.36 13.21 10.07
N THR A 214 2.60 14.04 10.80
CA THR A 214 1.40 14.67 10.27
C THR A 214 1.69 15.57 9.05
N GLU A 215 2.84 16.24 9.01
CA GLU A 215 3.25 17.08 7.86
C GLU A 215 3.74 16.26 6.65
N LEU A 216 4.07 14.99 6.84
CA LEU A 216 4.41 14.06 5.77
C LEU A 216 3.17 13.46 5.08
N LEU A 217 1.97 13.85 5.53
CA LEU A 217 0.69 13.40 4.98
C LEU A 217 0.01 14.54 4.20
N SER A 218 -0.31 14.34 2.94
CA SER A 218 -0.86 15.37 2.05
C SER A 218 -2.25 15.85 2.49
N ASN A 219 -3.04 14.96 3.08
CA ASN A 219 -4.33 15.30 3.69
C ASN A 219 -4.22 15.59 5.20
N GLN A 220 -3.01 15.57 5.77
CA GLN A 220 -2.74 15.75 7.20
C GLN A 220 -3.42 14.69 8.11
N ILE A 221 -3.82 13.54 7.52
CA ILE A 221 -4.56 12.47 8.21
C ILE A 221 -3.89 11.11 7.98
N ASN A 222 -3.88 10.59 6.73
CA ASN A 222 -3.43 9.22 6.44
C ASN A 222 -2.89 8.99 5.03
N HIS A 223 -2.95 9.97 4.13
CA HIS A 223 -2.39 9.84 2.79
C HIS A 223 -1.01 10.47 2.71
N PRO A 224 0.06 9.73 2.40
CA PRO A 224 1.40 10.28 2.25
C PRO A 224 1.49 11.39 1.21
N THR A 225 2.44 12.31 1.37
CA THR A 225 2.76 13.28 0.32
C THR A 225 3.35 12.57 -0.90
N ARG A 226 3.40 13.26 -2.04
CA ARG A 226 4.01 12.75 -3.29
C ARG A 226 5.48 12.39 -3.10
N GLU A 227 6.19 13.13 -2.27
CA GLU A 227 7.59 12.87 -1.90
C GLU A 227 7.70 11.57 -1.09
N MET A 228 6.79 11.35 -0.13
CA MET A 228 6.78 10.13 0.68
C MET A 228 6.43 8.88 -0.14
N HIS A 229 5.65 9.01 -1.22
CA HIS A 229 5.44 7.92 -2.16
C HIS A 229 6.76 7.49 -2.86
N LYS A 230 7.70 8.40 -3.08
CA LYS A 230 9.04 8.03 -3.61
C LYS A 230 9.83 7.17 -2.63
N LEU A 231 9.70 7.44 -1.31
CA LEU A 231 10.32 6.58 -0.29
C LEU A 231 9.74 5.17 -0.30
N PHE A 232 8.43 5.01 -0.46
CA PHE A 232 7.82 3.69 -0.64
C PHE A 232 8.39 2.96 -1.86
N ALA A 233 8.53 3.66 -2.99
CA ALA A 233 9.13 3.09 -4.19
C ALA A 233 10.56 2.61 -3.96
N MET A 234 11.38 3.39 -3.24
CA MET A 234 12.75 3.00 -2.89
C MET A 234 12.80 1.76 -2.00
N TYR A 235 11.93 1.67 -0.98
CA TYR A 235 11.88 0.51 -0.09
C TYR A 235 11.38 -0.75 -0.83
N LEU A 236 10.41 -0.60 -1.73
CA LEU A 236 9.95 -1.69 -2.59
C LEU A 236 11.03 -2.14 -3.56
N PHE A 237 11.74 -1.20 -4.18
CA PHE A 237 12.85 -1.54 -5.06
C PHE A 237 13.92 -2.35 -4.33
N ASP A 238 14.33 -1.92 -3.12
CA ASP A 238 15.25 -2.67 -2.26
C ASP A 238 14.73 -4.08 -1.93
N ALA A 239 13.46 -4.17 -1.51
CA ALA A 239 12.84 -5.43 -1.14
C ALA A 239 12.71 -6.41 -2.32
N ILE A 240 12.45 -5.91 -3.52
CA ILE A 240 12.30 -6.72 -4.73
C ILE A 240 13.65 -7.18 -5.27
N MET A 241 14.66 -6.30 -5.27
CA MET A 241 15.91 -6.54 -5.98
C MET A 241 16.99 -7.17 -5.11
N PHE A 242 16.99 -6.93 -3.79
CA PHE A 242 18.13 -7.26 -2.93
C PHE A 242 17.80 -8.12 -1.72
N LYS A 243 16.55 -8.49 -1.51
CA LYS A 243 16.09 -9.39 -0.44
C LYS A 243 15.36 -10.58 -1.02
#